data_a9b0b41febf9242950ba472283db4a1a
#
_entry.id   a9b0b41febf9242950ba472283db4a1a
#
_cell.length_a   1.000
_cell.length_b   1.000
_cell.length_c   1.000
_cell.angle_alpha   90.00
_cell.angle_beta   90.00
_cell.angle_gamma   90.00
#
_symmetry.space_group_name_H-M   'P 1'
#
loop_
_entity.id
_entity.type
_entity.pdbx_description
1 polymer ?
#
loop_
_entity_poly.entity_id
_entity_poly.type
_entity_poly.pdbx_seq_one_letter_code
_entity_poly.pdbx_strand_id
1 'polypeptide(L)'
;MEPHWAQSASRDALQKNLNAMAAAMGDEAFTRHVAREIVDRTQPQQAVPEIYGHFRTVVADGIQFFLSRVNRRRLVELVVSQLELDPETGSQERLLELAKRFPTLHKLGQIIARNPTIDPAVKKWLVHLENGCYGAPLEGIIERIDGQLEQIDTRDQVQVQPLILSEASVGAVVPFTWRRPSRPNRLQGVFKVLKPGIRRCLDEELIILEKTALFFEENRAAYPLKDFKFLSVFHE
;
A
#
# COMPACT_ATOMS: atom_id res chain seq x y z
N MET A 1 21.26 15.23 6.62
CA MET A 1 21.82 16.01 5.48
C MET A 1 21.46 15.25 4.22
N GLU A 2 20.49 15.75 3.45
CA GLU A 2 20.11 15.10 2.18
C GLU A 2 21.28 15.20 1.21
N PRO A 3 21.61 14.13 0.48
CA PRO A 3 22.60 14.26 -0.58
C PRO A 3 22.04 15.24 -1.61
N HIS A 4 22.78 16.29 -1.88
CA HIS A 4 22.43 17.42 -2.76
C HIS A 4 21.95 17.00 -4.17
N TRP A 5 22.22 15.75 -4.58
CA TRP A 5 21.79 15.17 -5.85
C TRP A 5 20.34 14.66 -5.86
N ALA A 6 19.72 14.46 -4.69
CA ALA A 6 18.36 13.93 -4.61
C ALA A 6 17.29 14.98 -4.95
N GLN A 7 17.60 16.26 -4.77
CA GLN A 7 16.62 17.36 -4.96
C GLN A 7 16.42 17.80 -6.42
N SER A 8 17.29 17.39 -7.34
CA SER A 8 17.21 17.77 -8.78
C SER A 8 17.27 16.58 -9.75
N ALA A 9 17.34 15.36 -9.26
CA ALA A 9 17.44 14.17 -10.12
C ALA A 9 16.05 13.77 -10.64
N SER A 10 15.98 13.45 -11.94
CA SER A 10 14.76 12.89 -12.51
C SER A 10 14.43 11.54 -11.86
N ARG A 11 13.13 11.15 -11.87
CA ARG A 11 12.67 9.86 -11.36
C ARG A 11 13.51 8.68 -11.88
N ASP A 12 13.80 8.68 -13.18
CA ASP A 12 14.61 7.65 -13.83
C ASP A 12 16.05 7.61 -13.31
N ALA A 13 16.65 8.77 -13.06
CA ALA A 13 18.00 8.87 -12.49
C ALA A 13 18.03 8.33 -11.05
N LEU A 14 17.02 8.63 -10.24
CA LEU A 14 16.89 8.09 -8.88
C LEU A 14 16.73 6.56 -8.91
N GLN A 15 15.86 6.03 -9.76
CA GLN A 15 15.68 4.59 -9.91
C GLN A 15 16.98 3.90 -10.37
N LYS A 16 17.68 4.47 -11.33
CA LYS A 16 18.96 3.94 -11.81
C LYS A 16 20.02 3.89 -10.71
N ASN A 17 20.15 4.95 -9.92
CA ASN A 17 21.11 5.02 -8.82
C ASN A 17 20.78 4.00 -7.72
N LEU A 18 19.50 3.87 -7.33
CA LEU A 18 19.06 2.90 -6.35
C LEU A 18 19.28 1.45 -6.83
N ASN A 19 19.03 1.17 -8.11
CA ASN A 19 19.30 -0.14 -8.69
C ASN A 19 20.82 -0.46 -8.75
N ALA A 20 21.65 0.52 -9.04
CA ALA A 20 23.12 0.37 -9.01
C ALA A 20 23.61 0.10 -7.57
N MET A 21 23.08 0.80 -6.58
CA MET A 21 23.35 0.55 -5.16
C MET A 21 22.94 -0.86 -4.73
N ALA A 22 21.76 -1.32 -5.15
CA ALA A 22 21.30 -2.67 -4.88
C ALA A 22 22.21 -3.74 -5.51
N ALA A 23 22.68 -3.51 -6.73
CA ALA A 23 23.61 -4.42 -7.40
C ALA A 23 24.97 -4.50 -6.67
N ALA A 24 25.45 -3.39 -6.10
CA ALA A 24 26.70 -3.33 -5.37
C ALA A 24 26.62 -3.97 -3.97
N MET A 25 25.49 -3.80 -3.27
CA MET A 25 25.30 -4.28 -1.89
C MET A 25 24.75 -5.72 -1.82
N GLY A 26 24.08 -6.18 -2.86
CA GLY A 26 23.21 -7.37 -2.84
C GLY A 26 21.81 -7.04 -2.28
N ASP A 27 20.81 -7.78 -2.77
CA ASP A 27 19.39 -7.46 -2.53
C ASP A 27 19.03 -7.40 -1.03
N GLU A 28 19.51 -8.36 -0.24
CA GLU A 28 19.18 -8.44 1.18
C GLU A 28 19.81 -7.30 2.02
N ALA A 29 21.06 -6.95 1.75
CA ALA A 29 21.72 -5.83 2.42
C ALA A 29 21.10 -4.50 2.02
N PHE A 30 20.77 -4.36 0.73
CA PHE A 30 20.07 -3.19 0.20
C PHE A 30 18.70 -3.01 0.84
N THR A 31 17.85 -4.04 0.87
CA THR A 31 16.49 -3.90 1.42
C THR A 31 16.51 -3.59 2.92
N ARG A 32 17.43 -4.17 3.68
CA ARG A 32 17.62 -3.84 5.11
C ARG A 32 18.08 -2.39 5.33
N HIS A 33 19.05 -1.95 4.52
CA HIS A 33 19.56 -0.57 4.60
C HIS A 33 18.45 0.43 4.27
N VAL A 34 17.77 0.25 3.15
CA VAL A 34 16.69 1.14 2.68
C VAL A 34 15.51 1.14 3.65
N ALA A 35 15.13 0.00 4.20
CA ALA A 35 14.07 -0.08 5.20
C ALA A 35 14.38 0.79 6.43
N ARG A 36 15.63 0.76 6.91
CA ARG A 36 16.08 1.62 8.00
C ARG A 36 16.00 3.10 7.64
N GLU A 37 16.55 3.48 6.49
CA GLU A 37 16.51 4.88 6.02
C GLU A 37 15.08 5.41 5.89
N ILE A 38 14.14 4.59 5.43
CA ILE A 38 12.72 4.97 5.35
C ILE A 38 12.17 5.20 6.76
N VAL A 39 12.41 4.30 7.70
CA VAL A 39 11.93 4.44 9.08
C VAL A 39 12.54 5.66 9.76
N ASP A 40 13.82 5.89 9.59
CA ASP A 40 14.52 7.05 10.16
C ASP A 40 13.97 8.38 9.60
N ARG A 41 13.56 8.41 8.33
CA ARG A 41 12.98 9.60 7.69
C ARG A 41 11.50 9.79 7.99
N THR A 42 10.73 8.71 7.93
CA THR A 42 9.27 8.79 8.14
C THR A 42 8.89 8.85 9.61
N GLN A 43 9.78 8.40 10.50
CA GLN A 43 9.60 8.37 11.95
C GLN A 43 8.19 7.87 12.35
N PRO A 44 7.79 6.66 11.93
CA PRO A 44 6.42 6.16 12.10
C PRO A 44 6.00 6.09 13.57
N GLN A 45 6.95 5.99 14.50
CA GLN A 45 6.72 6.05 15.94
C GLN A 45 6.12 7.37 16.41
N GLN A 46 6.34 8.47 15.68
CA GLN A 46 5.76 9.78 16.02
C GLN A 46 4.27 9.87 15.65
N ALA A 47 3.80 9.04 14.73
CA ALA A 47 2.38 8.94 14.40
C ALA A 47 1.57 8.24 15.51
N VAL A 48 2.23 7.54 16.44
CA VAL A 48 1.59 6.85 17.56
C VAL A 48 1.27 7.86 18.66
N PRO A 49 -0.03 8.07 19.01
CA PRO A 49 -0.44 8.97 20.09
C PRO A 49 0.23 8.62 21.42
N GLU A 50 0.33 9.63 22.28
CA GLU A 50 1.03 9.50 23.57
C GLU A 50 0.41 8.41 24.47
N ILE A 51 -0.90 8.28 24.49
CA ILE A 51 -1.62 7.23 25.24
C ILE A 51 -1.24 5.82 24.81
N TYR A 52 -0.74 5.63 23.59
CA TYR A 52 -0.22 4.38 23.03
C TYR A 52 1.30 4.40 22.89
N GLY A 53 2.00 5.30 23.58
CA GLY A 53 3.44 5.51 23.47
C GLY A 53 4.29 4.25 23.65
N HIS A 54 3.80 3.29 24.44
CA HIS A 54 4.44 1.99 24.63
C HIS A 54 4.48 1.11 23.37
N PHE A 55 3.68 1.42 22.32
CA PHE A 55 3.74 0.73 21.02
C PHE A 55 4.69 1.40 20.02
N ARG A 56 5.30 2.53 20.32
CA ARG A 56 6.15 3.27 19.39
C ARG A 56 7.26 2.43 18.80
N THR A 57 7.98 1.69 19.64
CA THR A 57 9.05 0.78 19.19
C THR A 57 8.49 -0.34 18.34
N VAL A 58 7.36 -0.93 18.73
CA VAL A 58 6.69 -1.99 17.96
C VAL A 58 6.33 -1.50 16.55
N VAL A 59 5.80 -0.28 16.43
CA VAL A 59 5.43 0.30 15.13
C VAL A 59 6.68 0.55 14.27
N ALA A 60 7.74 1.12 14.84
CA ALA A 60 8.97 1.38 14.10
C ALA A 60 9.64 0.08 13.63
N ASP A 61 9.84 -0.87 14.53
CA ASP A 61 10.51 -2.14 14.23
C ASP A 61 9.66 -3.01 13.29
N GLY A 62 8.33 -3.01 13.47
CA GLY A 62 7.41 -3.72 12.58
C GLY A 62 7.46 -3.20 11.15
N ILE A 63 7.43 -1.89 10.97
CA ILE A 63 7.55 -1.27 9.64
C ILE A 63 8.94 -1.54 9.05
N GLN A 64 10.00 -1.41 9.84
CA GLN A 64 11.35 -1.70 9.38
C GLN A 64 11.50 -3.16 8.94
N PHE A 65 11.00 -4.11 9.75
CA PHE A 65 11.04 -5.53 9.42
C PHE A 65 10.22 -5.81 8.16
N PHE A 66 8.99 -5.32 8.08
CA PHE A 66 8.13 -5.46 6.92
C PHE A 66 8.81 -4.96 5.65
N LEU A 67 9.30 -3.72 5.65
CA LEU A 67 9.95 -3.13 4.48
C LEU A 67 11.23 -3.87 4.07
N SER A 68 11.99 -4.41 5.03
CA SER A 68 13.20 -5.20 4.74
C SER A 68 12.92 -6.51 3.98
N ARG A 69 11.67 -6.95 3.94
CA ARG A 69 11.22 -8.17 3.25
C ARG A 69 10.48 -7.89 1.95
N VAL A 70 10.18 -6.64 1.66
CA VAL A 70 9.59 -6.22 0.38
C VAL A 70 10.60 -6.44 -0.76
N ASN A 71 10.12 -6.88 -1.91
CA ASN A 71 11.01 -7.07 -3.05
C ASN A 71 11.65 -5.74 -3.48
N ARG A 72 12.89 -5.84 -4.01
CA ARG A 72 13.71 -4.69 -4.39
C ARG A 72 12.98 -3.68 -5.27
N ARG A 73 12.28 -4.16 -6.30
CA ARG A 73 11.60 -3.26 -7.26
C ARG A 73 10.56 -2.37 -6.56
N ARG A 74 9.70 -2.97 -5.76
CA ARG A 74 8.68 -2.20 -5.00
C ARG A 74 9.32 -1.24 -4.00
N LEU A 75 10.41 -1.67 -3.35
CA LEU A 75 11.11 -0.83 -2.40
C LEU A 75 11.78 0.37 -3.08
N VAL A 76 12.38 0.20 -4.26
CA VAL A 76 12.93 1.31 -5.07
C VAL A 76 11.82 2.29 -5.45
N GLU A 77 10.69 1.80 -5.93
CA GLU A 77 9.52 2.63 -6.27
C GLU A 77 9.00 3.42 -5.05
N LEU A 78 9.00 2.79 -3.88
CA LEU A 78 8.62 3.44 -2.62
C LEU A 78 9.59 4.57 -2.24
N VAL A 79 10.90 4.31 -2.29
CA VAL A 79 11.92 5.33 -1.99
C VAL A 79 11.78 6.54 -2.91
N VAL A 80 11.67 6.29 -4.21
CA VAL A 80 11.49 7.37 -5.19
C VAL A 80 10.27 8.22 -4.84
N SER A 81 9.14 7.59 -4.51
CA SER A 81 7.95 8.33 -4.14
C SER A 81 8.07 9.12 -2.85
N GLN A 82 8.84 8.63 -1.86
CA GLN A 82 9.11 9.38 -0.63
C GLN A 82 10.06 10.57 -0.86
N LEU A 83 10.97 10.45 -1.83
CA LEU A 83 11.87 11.53 -2.24
C LEU A 83 11.16 12.60 -3.10
N GLU A 84 10.07 12.25 -3.78
CA GLU A 84 9.23 13.18 -4.54
C GLU A 84 8.28 14.02 -3.66
N LEU A 85 8.10 13.65 -2.37
CA LEU A 85 7.34 14.45 -1.43
C LEU A 85 8.09 15.73 -1.07
N ASP A 86 7.32 16.78 -0.78
CA ASP A 86 7.89 18.03 -0.27
C ASP A 86 8.79 17.75 0.93
N PRO A 87 10.00 18.34 1.01
CA PRO A 87 10.88 18.20 2.16
C PRO A 87 10.21 18.50 3.51
N GLU A 88 9.26 19.45 3.53
CA GLU A 88 8.52 19.85 4.71
C GLU A 88 7.36 18.91 5.08
N THR A 89 7.11 17.85 4.27
CA THR A 89 6.06 16.87 4.54
C THR A 89 6.29 16.19 5.88
N GLY A 90 5.30 16.26 6.77
CA GLY A 90 5.38 15.71 8.12
C GLY A 90 5.42 14.18 8.17
N SER A 91 5.88 13.62 9.30
CA SER A 91 6.02 12.16 9.50
C SER A 91 4.69 11.41 9.32
N GLN A 92 3.58 11.96 9.78
CA GLN A 92 2.25 11.34 9.64
C GLN A 92 1.83 11.22 8.19
N GLU A 93 2.06 12.26 7.40
CA GLU A 93 1.72 12.28 5.98
C GLU A 93 2.62 11.34 5.17
N ARG A 94 3.93 11.33 5.47
CA ARG A 94 4.88 10.37 4.88
C ARG A 94 4.50 8.93 5.17
N LEU A 95 4.09 8.63 6.40
CA LEU A 95 3.61 7.29 6.77
C LEU A 95 2.30 6.92 6.05
N LEU A 96 1.41 7.88 5.88
CA LEU A 96 0.16 7.70 5.13
C LEU A 96 0.45 7.35 3.66
N GLU A 97 1.35 8.11 3.00
CA GLU A 97 1.76 7.86 1.63
C GLU A 97 2.48 6.50 1.46
N LEU A 98 3.26 6.10 2.46
CA LEU A 98 3.83 4.77 2.52
C LEU A 98 2.75 3.69 2.59
N ALA A 99 1.81 3.82 3.54
CA ALA A 99 0.75 2.83 3.75
C ALA A 99 -0.16 2.65 2.52
N LYS A 100 -0.43 3.73 1.77
CA LYS A 100 -1.21 3.68 0.53
C LYS A 100 -0.61 2.76 -0.54
N ARG A 101 0.71 2.52 -0.51
CA ARG A 101 1.41 1.66 -1.47
C ARG A 101 1.36 0.19 -1.14
N PHE A 102 0.92 -0.14 0.06
CA PHE A 102 0.78 -1.52 0.54
C PHE A 102 -0.69 -1.81 0.85
N PRO A 103 -1.40 -2.51 -0.05
CA PRO A 103 -2.82 -2.82 0.12
C PRO A 103 -3.16 -3.46 1.47
N THR A 104 -2.27 -4.30 2.02
CA THR A 104 -2.47 -4.92 3.33
C THR A 104 -2.33 -3.93 4.47
N LEU A 105 -1.31 -3.05 4.47
CA LEU A 105 -1.15 -2.00 5.49
C LEU A 105 -2.30 -0.99 5.42
N HIS A 106 -2.70 -0.63 4.21
CA HIS A 106 -3.88 0.20 3.97
C HIS A 106 -5.13 -0.44 4.58
N LYS A 107 -5.35 -1.74 4.34
CA LYS A 107 -6.49 -2.47 4.88
C LYS A 107 -6.44 -2.61 6.40
N LEU A 108 -5.26 -2.88 6.95
CA LEU A 108 -5.02 -2.92 8.38
C LEU A 108 -5.36 -1.57 9.04
N GLY A 109 -4.91 -0.46 8.46
CA GLY A 109 -5.27 0.89 8.92
C GLY A 109 -6.78 1.13 8.94
N GLN A 110 -7.51 0.68 7.90
CA GLN A 110 -8.97 0.75 7.87
C GLN A 110 -9.65 -0.09 8.96
N ILE A 111 -9.16 -1.29 9.24
CA ILE A 111 -9.68 -2.16 10.32
C ILE A 111 -9.48 -1.49 11.67
N ILE A 112 -8.28 -0.96 11.93
CA ILE A 112 -7.97 -0.22 13.15
C ILE A 112 -8.89 1.00 13.29
N ALA A 113 -9.07 1.80 12.23
CA ALA A 113 -9.94 2.99 12.25
C ALA A 113 -11.39 2.68 12.60
N ARG A 114 -11.87 1.49 12.28
CA ARG A 114 -13.24 1.05 12.59
C ARG A 114 -13.44 0.54 14.03
N ASN A 115 -12.35 0.28 14.73
CA ASN A 115 -12.44 -0.17 16.11
C ASN A 115 -12.98 0.98 17.00
N PRO A 116 -14.12 0.78 17.72
CA PRO A 116 -14.73 1.83 18.53
C PRO A 116 -13.88 2.26 19.72
N THR A 117 -12.97 1.41 20.17
CA THR A 117 -12.10 1.67 21.34
C THR A 117 -10.86 2.50 21.02
N ILE A 118 -10.59 2.74 19.76
CA ILE A 118 -9.42 3.51 19.31
C ILE A 118 -9.64 5.01 19.56
N ASP A 119 -8.58 5.66 20.03
CA ASP A 119 -8.55 7.11 20.25
C ASP A 119 -9.07 7.89 19.03
N PRO A 120 -9.97 8.90 19.23
CA PRO A 120 -10.56 9.68 18.14
C PRO A 120 -9.53 10.38 17.25
N ALA A 121 -8.37 10.81 17.79
CA ALA A 121 -7.33 11.46 17.00
C ALA A 121 -6.66 10.47 16.03
N VAL A 122 -6.38 9.24 16.49
CA VAL A 122 -5.88 8.15 15.63
C VAL A 122 -6.89 7.80 14.57
N LYS A 123 -8.16 7.66 14.95
CA LYS A 123 -9.25 7.35 14.03
C LYS A 123 -9.36 8.41 12.93
N LYS A 124 -9.34 9.70 13.31
CA LYS A 124 -9.40 10.81 12.36
C LYS A 124 -8.23 10.77 11.36
N TRP A 125 -7.03 10.46 11.82
CA TRP A 125 -5.86 10.32 10.94
C TRP A 125 -5.96 9.10 10.02
N LEU A 126 -6.37 7.93 10.54
CA LEU A 126 -6.51 6.70 9.76
C LEU A 126 -7.63 6.76 8.71
N VAL A 127 -8.66 7.62 8.89
CA VAL A 127 -9.72 7.85 7.88
C VAL A 127 -9.13 8.37 6.56
N HIS A 128 -7.99 9.08 6.58
CA HIS A 128 -7.30 9.48 5.35
C HIS A 128 -6.82 8.29 4.51
N LEU A 129 -6.66 7.11 5.10
CA LEU A 129 -6.42 5.87 4.35
C LEU A 129 -7.65 5.39 3.57
N GLU A 130 -8.87 5.82 3.94
CA GLU A 130 -10.08 5.36 3.23
C GLU A 130 -10.17 5.94 1.81
N ASN A 131 -9.63 7.15 1.60
CA ASN A 131 -9.80 7.93 0.37
C ASN A 131 -8.56 7.99 -0.53
N GLY A 132 -7.47 7.34 -0.17
CA GLY A 132 -6.22 7.42 -0.91
C GLY A 132 -5.62 6.06 -1.19
N CYS A 133 -5.77 5.59 -2.40
CA CYS A 133 -5.08 4.39 -2.88
C CYS A 133 -4.14 4.77 -4.01
N TYR A 134 -3.05 4.04 -4.14
CA TYR A 134 -2.21 4.15 -5.32
C TYR A 134 -3.02 3.74 -6.55
N GLY A 135 -3.20 4.67 -7.49
CA GLY A 135 -4.00 4.46 -8.69
C GLY A 135 -3.40 3.40 -9.60
N ALA A 136 -4.22 2.46 -10.08
CA ALA A 136 -3.82 1.59 -11.16
C ALA A 136 -3.98 2.33 -12.50
N PRO A 137 -3.09 2.12 -13.48
CA PRO A 137 -3.27 2.69 -14.82
C PRO A 137 -4.64 2.29 -15.39
N LEU A 138 -5.40 3.28 -15.88
CA LEU A 138 -6.72 3.05 -16.49
C LEU A 138 -6.65 1.99 -17.59
N GLU A 139 -5.61 2.05 -18.42
CA GLU A 139 -5.37 1.13 -19.52
C GLU A 139 -5.37 -0.34 -19.05
N GLY A 140 -4.60 -0.69 -18.01
CA GLY A 140 -4.56 -2.04 -17.47
C GLY A 140 -5.88 -2.49 -16.81
N ILE A 141 -6.70 -1.54 -16.33
CA ILE A 141 -8.05 -1.86 -15.82
C ILE A 141 -8.98 -2.17 -16.99
N ILE A 142 -8.94 -1.37 -18.07
CA ILE A 142 -9.75 -1.57 -19.27
C ILE A 142 -9.38 -2.89 -19.95
N GLU A 143 -8.07 -3.17 -20.15
CA GLU A 143 -7.60 -4.45 -20.69
C GLU A 143 -8.15 -5.65 -19.91
N ARG A 144 -8.19 -5.53 -18.58
CA ARG A 144 -8.75 -6.60 -17.74
C ARG A 144 -10.25 -6.77 -17.92
N ILE A 145 -11.01 -5.68 -18.09
CA ILE A 145 -12.44 -5.73 -18.38
C ILE A 145 -12.66 -6.37 -19.73
N ASP A 146 -11.96 -5.92 -20.77
CA ASP A 146 -12.09 -6.43 -22.13
C ASP A 146 -11.78 -7.92 -22.20
N GLY A 147 -10.69 -8.37 -21.59
CA GLY A 147 -10.35 -9.81 -21.53
C GLY A 147 -11.39 -10.68 -20.81
N GLN A 148 -12.18 -10.10 -19.88
CA GLN A 148 -13.30 -10.81 -19.27
C GLN A 148 -14.55 -10.78 -20.17
N LEU A 149 -14.80 -9.66 -20.84
CA LEU A 149 -15.93 -9.50 -21.74
C LEU A 149 -15.81 -10.37 -22.99
N GLU A 150 -14.59 -10.63 -23.49
CA GLU A 150 -14.34 -11.54 -24.62
C GLU A 150 -14.83 -12.97 -24.36
N GLN A 151 -15.00 -13.35 -23.10
CA GLN A 151 -15.46 -14.69 -22.71
C GLN A 151 -17.00 -14.81 -22.65
N ILE A 152 -17.73 -13.73 -22.99
CA ILE A 152 -19.19 -13.74 -22.94
C ILE A 152 -19.81 -13.38 -24.29
N ASP A 153 -20.89 -14.05 -24.66
CA ASP A 153 -21.57 -13.90 -25.95
C ASP A 153 -22.20 -12.52 -26.17
N THR A 154 -22.36 -11.73 -25.09
CA THR A 154 -22.98 -10.41 -25.14
C THR A 154 -21.97 -9.26 -25.20
N ARG A 155 -20.70 -9.54 -25.53
CA ARG A 155 -19.60 -8.56 -25.59
C ARG A 155 -19.97 -7.32 -26.41
N ASP A 156 -20.52 -7.50 -27.61
CA ASP A 156 -20.87 -6.41 -28.54
C ASP A 156 -22.01 -5.51 -28.06
N GLN A 157 -22.71 -5.92 -27.01
CA GLN A 157 -23.81 -5.17 -26.40
C GLN A 157 -23.34 -4.28 -25.24
N VAL A 158 -22.09 -4.47 -24.77
CA VAL A 158 -21.51 -3.74 -23.64
C VAL A 158 -20.54 -2.69 -24.17
N GLN A 159 -20.76 -1.44 -23.80
CA GLN A 159 -19.85 -0.33 -24.07
C GLN A 159 -19.23 0.14 -22.77
N VAL A 160 -17.95 -0.15 -22.56
CA VAL A 160 -17.18 0.32 -21.42
C VAL A 160 -16.80 1.78 -21.61
N GLN A 161 -16.94 2.60 -20.58
CA GLN A 161 -16.48 3.98 -20.60
C GLN A 161 -15.07 4.01 -19.99
N PRO A 162 -14.05 4.57 -20.69
CA PRO A 162 -12.68 4.58 -20.18
C PRO A 162 -12.48 5.66 -19.11
N LEU A 163 -13.17 5.49 -17.98
CA LEU A 163 -13.18 6.40 -16.85
C LEU A 163 -13.23 5.58 -15.55
N ILE A 164 -12.42 5.95 -14.57
CA ILE A 164 -12.50 5.42 -13.21
C ILE A 164 -13.38 6.36 -12.38
N LEU A 165 -14.54 5.88 -11.93
CA LEU A 165 -15.45 6.64 -11.06
C LEU A 165 -14.94 6.69 -9.62
N SER A 166 -14.38 5.59 -9.14
CA SER A 166 -13.76 5.52 -7.81
C SER A 166 -12.73 4.40 -7.76
N GLU A 167 -11.75 4.56 -6.87
CA GLU A 167 -10.76 3.55 -6.57
C GLU A 167 -10.77 3.18 -5.08
N ALA A 168 -10.57 1.90 -4.82
CA ALA A 168 -10.31 1.35 -3.49
C ALA A 168 -8.90 0.73 -3.45
N SER A 169 -8.45 0.26 -2.28
CA SER A 169 -7.13 -0.36 -2.10
C SER A 169 -6.84 -1.47 -3.11
N VAL A 170 -7.84 -2.27 -3.43
CA VAL A 170 -7.69 -3.48 -4.26
C VAL A 170 -8.44 -3.43 -5.60
N GLY A 171 -9.30 -2.45 -5.81
CA GLY A 171 -10.17 -2.41 -6.99
C GLY A 171 -10.53 -1.02 -7.45
N ALA A 172 -11.08 -0.95 -8.65
CA ALA A 172 -11.61 0.25 -9.28
C ALA A 172 -13.04 0.04 -9.77
N VAL A 173 -13.78 1.13 -9.91
CA VAL A 173 -15.16 1.14 -10.42
C VAL A 173 -15.16 1.86 -11.76
N VAL A 174 -15.61 1.15 -12.81
CA VAL A 174 -15.63 1.63 -14.20
C VAL A 174 -17.05 1.56 -14.72
N PRO A 175 -17.61 2.65 -15.30
CA PRO A 175 -18.96 2.66 -15.81
C PRO A 175 -19.06 1.96 -17.18
N PHE A 176 -20.22 1.39 -17.42
CA PHE A 176 -20.56 0.83 -18.74
C PHE A 176 -22.02 1.09 -19.09
N THR A 177 -22.34 0.99 -20.38
CA THR A 177 -23.69 0.93 -20.90
C THR A 177 -23.93 -0.43 -21.53
N TRP A 178 -25.10 -1.00 -21.32
CA TRP A 178 -25.52 -2.28 -21.89
C TRP A 178 -26.77 -2.12 -22.75
N ARG A 179 -26.70 -2.58 -23.99
CA ARG A 179 -27.80 -2.61 -24.94
C ARG A 179 -28.42 -4.00 -24.95
N ARG A 180 -29.61 -4.17 -24.33
CA ARG A 180 -30.34 -5.41 -24.41
C ARG A 180 -31.04 -5.56 -25.75
N PRO A 181 -30.97 -6.73 -26.43
CA PRO A 181 -31.65 -6.96 -27.71
C PRO A 181 -33.16 -6.78 -27.65
N SER A 182 -33.78 -7.09 -26.50
CA SER A 182 -35.21 -7.08 -26.27
C SER A 182 -35.79 -5.77 -25.72
N ARG A 183 -34.93 -4.74 -25.51
CA ARG A 183 -35.36 -3.45 -24.93
C ARG A 183 -34.73 -2.26 -25.65
N PRO A 184 -35.51 -1.21 -25.98
CA PRO A 184 -34.97 -0.03 -26.67
C PRO A 184 -34.03 0.80 -25.79
N ASN A 185 -34.18 0.72 -24.48
CA ASN A 185 -33.38 1.55 -23.53
C ASN A 185 -32.03 0.88 -23.19
N ARG A 186 -30.99 1.67 -23.21
CA ARG A 186 -29.66 1.28 -22.68
C ARG A 186 -29.72 1.28 -21.16
N LEU A 187 -29.17 0.26 -20.55
CA LEU A 187 -28.97 0.19 -19.10
C LEU A 187 -27.56 0.74 -18.78
N GLN A 188 -27.48 1.51 -17.71
CA GLN A 188 -26.21 1.94 -17.15
C GLN A 188 -25.83 1.05 -15.98
N GLY A 189 -24.58 0.73 -15.85
CA GLY A 189 -24.03 -0.07 -14.75
C GLY A 189 -22.58 0.27 -14.47
N VAL A 190 -22.02 -0.41 -13.50
CA VAL A 190 -20.60 -0.29 -13.17
C VAL A 190 -19.96 -1.67 -13.03
N PHE A 191 -18.73 -1.80 -13.51
CA PHE A 191 -17.86 -2.90 -13.18
C PHE A 191 -17.05 -2.56 -11.94
N LYS A 192 -17.01 -3.47 -10.97
CA LYS A 192 -16.03 -3.45 -9.89
C LYS A 192 -14.91 -4.41 -10.24
N VAL A 193 -13.75 -3.89 -10.55
CA VAL A 193 -12.62 -4.63 -11.12
C VAL A 193 -11.49 -4.65 -10.13
N LEU A 194 -10.87 -5.81 -9.93
CA LEU A 194 -9.62 -5.90 -9.18
C LEU A 194 -8.49 -5.26 -9.98
N LYS A 195 -7.67 -4.46 -9.32
CA LYS A 195 -6.48 -3.83 -9.93
C LYS A 195 -5.54 -4.89 -10.54
N PRO A 196 -4.92 -4.62 -11.69
CA PRO A 196 -3.94 -5.53 -12.26
C PRO A 196 -2.83 -5.86 -11.26
N GLY A 197 -2.47 -7.15 -11.14
CA GLY A 197 -1.41 -7.62 -10.23
C GLY A 197 -1.72 -7.59 -8.75
N ILE A 198 -2.87 -7.06 -8.31
CA ILE A 198 -3.20 -6.86 -6.89
C ILE A 198 -3.19 -8.16 -6.08
N ARG A 199 -3.65 -9.27 -6.68
CA ARG A 199 -3.66 -10.57 -6.01
C ARG A 199 -2.27 -11.00 -5.60
N ARG A 200 -1.32 -10.90 -6.53
CA ARG A 200 0.08 -11.21 -6.25
C ARG A 200 0.66 -10.29 -5.17
N CYS A 201 0.35 -8.99 -5.22
CA CYS A 201 0.80 -8.05 -4.18
C CYS A 201 0.25 -8.44 -2.80
N LEU A 202 -1.02 -8.81 -2.71
CA LEU A 202 -1.64 -9.25 -1.45
C LEU A 202 -1.00 -10.54 -0.93
N ASP A 203 -0.80 -11.53 -1.79
CA ASP A 203 -0.19 -12.82 -1.40
C ASP A 203 1.24 -12.60 -0.87
N GLU A 204 2.05 -11.78 -1.55
CA GLU A 204 3.40 -11.41 -1.11
C GLU A 204 3.38 -10.67 0.24
N GLU A 205 2.49 -9.69 0.41
CA GLU A 205 2.39 -8.87 1.62
C GLU A 205 1.87 -9.67 2.83
N LEU A 206 0.91 -10.56 2.63
CA LEU A 206 0.41 -11.43 3.71
C LEU A 206 1.52 -12.33 4.26
N ILE A 207 2.36 -12.90 3.38
CA ILE A 207 3.54 -13.67 3.80
C ILE A 207 4.51 -12.81 4.62
N ILE A 208 4.72 -11.55 4.22
CA ILE A 208 5.59 -10.63 4.98
C ILE A 208 4.98 -10.29 6.34
N LEU A 209 3.68 -10.05 6.40
CA LEU A 209 2.97 -9.76 7.67
C LEU A 209 3.04 -10.95 8.62
N GLU A 210 2.85 -12.18 8.13
CA GLU A 210 3.02 -13.38 8.95
C GLU A 210 4.45 -13.48 9.52
N LYS A 211 5.47 -13.26 8.68
CA LYS A 211 6.87 -13.21 9.15
C LYS A 211 7.10 -12.08 10.15
N THR A 212 6.43 -10.94 10.00
CA THR A 212 6.52 -9.83 10.95
C THR A 212 5.88 -10.22 12.29
N ALA A 213 4.76 -10.93 12.26
CA ALA A 213 4.15 -11.46 13.48
C ALA A 213 5.06 -12.48 14.20
N LEU A 214 5.68 -13.38 13.44
CA LEU A 214 6.68 -14.34 13.98
C LEU A 214 7.88 -13.61 14.59
N PHE A 215 8.40 -12.58 13.93
CA PHE A 215 9.48 -11.76 14.47
C PHE A 215 9.13 -11.18 15.84
N PHE A 216 7.92 -10.67 16.04
CA PHE A 216 7.48 -10.17 17.34
C PHE A 216 7.27 -11.30 18.35
N GLU A 217 6.77 -12.46 17.95
CA GLU A 217 6.63 -13.60 18.85
C GLU A 217 8.00 -14.08 19.36
N GLU A 218 8.99 -14.20 18.48
CA GLU A 218 10.36 -14.61 18.81
C GLU A 218 11.08 -13.60 19.71
N ASN A 219 10.78 -12.31 19.54
CA ASN A 219 11.40 -11.22 20.30
C ASN A 219 10.46 -10.64 21.38
N ARG A 220 9.45 -11.37 21.79
CA ARG A 220 8.38 -10.91 22.69
C ARG A 220 8.90 -10.26 23.97
N ALA A 221 10.02 -10.74 24.51
CA ALA A 221 10.61 -10.19 25.73
C ALA A 221 11.10 -8.74 25.59
N ALA A 222 11.39 -8.30 24.36
CA ALA A 222 11.84 -6.93 24.08
C ALA A 222 10.68 -5.93 23.93
N TYR A 223 9.43 -6.41 23.86
CA TYR A 223 8.27 -5.56 23.61
C TYR A 223 7.23 -5.63 24.73
N PRO A 224 6.49 -4.53 24.99
CA PRO A 224 5.45 -4.47 26.02
C PRO A 224 4.13 -5.15 25.56
N LEU A 225 4.22 -6.40 25.08
CA LEU A 225 3.14 -7.10 24.36
C LEU A 225 2.73 -8.41 25.02
N LYS A 226 2.83 -8.50 26.37
CA LYS A 226 2.66 -9.75 27.13
C LYS A 226 1.40 -10.56 26.78
N ASP A 227 0.30 -9.87 26.43
CA ASP A 227 -1.00 -10.49 26.17
C ASP A 227 -1.43 -10.42 24.69
N PHE A 228 -0.63 -9.85 23.82
CA PHE A 228 -0.98 -9.70 22.40
C PHE A 228 -0.51 -10.91 21.58
N LYS A 229 -1.47 -11.58 20.93
CA LYS A 229 -1.21 -12.73 20.08
C LYS A 229 -1.19 -12.29 18.61
N PHE A 230 -0.03 -11.91 18.10
CA PHE A 230 0.10 -11.42 16.71
C PHE A 230 -0.40 -12.42 15.67
N LEU A 231 -0.09 -13.71 15.85
CA LEU A 231 -0.49 -14.73 14.89
C LEU A 231 -2.01 -14.94 14.85
N SER A 232 -2.73 -14.73 15.96
CA SER A 232 -4.19 -14.91 15.96
C SER A 232 -4.93 -13.86 15.11
N VAL A 233 -4.33 -12.68 14.91
CA VAL A 233 -4.89 -11.63 14.05
C VAL A 233 -4.95 -12.03 12.56
N PHE A 234 -4.14 -13.02 12.16
CA PHE A 234 -4.09 -13.50 10.76
C PHE A 234 -4.93 -14.75 10.52
N HIS A 235 -5.51 -15.34 11.57
CA HIS A 235 -6.31 -16.56 11.48
C HIS A 235 -7.83 -16.31 11.60
N GLU A 236 -8.24 -15.07 11.87
CA GLU A 236 -9.62 -14.59 11.82
C GLU A 236 -9.96 -13.94 10.45
#